data_b4a043ddf591a7ce1d5346bb3dcd4c76
#
_entry.id   b4a043ddf591a7ce1d5346bb3dcd4c76
#
_cell.length_a   1.000
_cell.length_b   1.000
_cell.length_c   1.000
_cell.angle_alpha   90.00
_cell.angle_beta   90.00
_cell.angle_gamma   90.00
#
_symmetry.space_group_name_H-M   'P 1'
#
loop_
_entity.id
_entity.type
_entity.pdbx_description
1 polymer ?
#
loop_
_entity_poly.entity_id
_entity_poly.type
_entity_poly.pdbx_seq_one_letter_code
_entity_poly.pdbx_strand_id
1 'polypeptide(L)'
;MKLIFKVNKQYLLFHSLGFRQPNPFPEWVNVKDKAWKKSSLVYSFFMGRPESAFLETDENKVKNIINEFSKKVIPVFDLIKNSKEFKRIVSETKEYKQFVTNQWNTNKNIALETLEELVGSTLPKKTVTVLITHPKLHNGVHFLGKNIIGWGHEEDWKNYSTVYLAHEIMHSIMIEKLGLSTGRNGISHSIIELMTDNELRIRLNNSGKYFKENNKEIGHPDLRSIEKKILPAWKKYLKKKDKKIEKFYKKVSNI
;
A
#
# COMPACT_ATOMS: atom_id res chain seq x y z
N MET A 1 -4.18 -17.14 2.48
CA MET A 1 -3.62 -15.89 3.05
C MET A 1 -4.66 -15.19 3.92
N LYS A 2 -4.24 -14.51 5.02
CA LYS A 2 -5.14 -13.80 5.94
C LYS A 2 -4.68 -12.34 6.08
N LEU A 3 -5.58 -11.37 5.93
CA LEU A 3 -5.32 -9.97 6.23
C LEU A 3 -5.91 -9.58 7.58
N ILE A 4 -5.16 -8.80 8.37
CA ILE A 4 -5.60 -8.22 9.65
C ILE A 4 -5.49 -6.71 9.53
N PHE A 5 -6.62 -6.02 9.60
CA PHE A 5 -6.70 -4.56 9.45
C PHE A 5 -6.60 -3.87 10.82
N LYS A 6 -5.64 -2.95 10.94
CA LYS A 6 -5.39 -2.21 12.18
C LYS A 6 -5.22 -0.72 11.89
N VAL A 7 -5.66 0.14 12.82
CA VAL A 7 -5.25 1.54 12.88
C VAL A 7 -4.15 1.65 13.92
N ASN A 8 -2.92 1.84 13.47
CA ASN A 8 -1.80 2.16 14.34
C ASN A 8 -1.69 3.68 14.44
N LYS A 9 -1.97 4.25 15.62
CA LYS A 9 -1.98 5.70 15.82
C LYS A 9 -0.60 6.34 15.62
N GLN A 10 0.48 5.63 15.95
CA GLN A 10 1.85 6.15 15.79
C GLN A 10 2.21 6.21 14.31
N TYR A 11 1.94 5.14 13.57
CA TYR A 11 2.13 5.10 12.14
C TYR A 11 1.30 6.16 11.42
N LEU A 12 0.00 6.28 11.78
CA LEU A 12 -0.89 7.30 11.22
C LEU A 12 -0.38 8.72 11.51
N LEU A 13 0.07 8.99 12.74
CA LEU A 13 0.62 10.28 13.12
C LEU A 13 1.87 10.61 12.28
N PHE A 14 2.79 9.66 12.21
CA PHE A 14 4.01 9.81 11.42
C PHE A 14 3.70 10.06 9.95
N HIS A 15 2.84 9.23 9.35
CA HIS A 15 2.46 9.36 7.95
C HIS A 15 1.78 10.71 7.67
N SER A 16 0.84 11.15 8.52
CA SER A 16 0.16 12.43 8.36
C SER A 16 1.08 13.65 8.47
N LEU A 17 2.12 13.58 9.32
CA LEU A 17 3.13 14.63 9.44
C LEU A 17 4.13 14.63 8.29
N GLY A 18 4.53 13.45 7.81
CA GLY A 18 5.47 13.30 6.70
C GLY A 18 4.88 13.60 5.32
N PHE A 19 3.56 13.73 5.21
CA PHE A 19 2.90 13.95 3.93
C PHE A 19 3.31 15.29 3.29
N ARG A 20 3.88 15.23 2.08
CA ARG A 20 4.52 16.37 1.41
C ARG A 20 3.62 17.15 0.45
N GLN A 21 2.56 16.52 -0.06
CA GLN A 21 1.60 17.15 -0.98
C GLN A 21 0.79 18.22 -0.25
N PRO A 22 0.09 19.15 -0.99
CA PRO A 22 -0.84 20.07 -0.34
C PRO A 22 -1.74 19.25 0.57
N ASN A 23 -1.60 19.49 1.88
CA ASN A 23 -2.26 18.64 2.88
C ASN A 23 -3.77 18.75 2.70
N PRO A 24 -4.51 17.65 2.49
CA PRO A 24 -5.94 17.68 2.28
C PRO A 24 -6.75 18.14 3.51
N PHE A 25 -6.04 18.39 4.63
CA PHE A 25 -6.62 18.90 5.87
C PHE A 25 -6.03 20.29 6.18
N PRO A 26 -6.68 21.40 5.76
CA PRO A 26 -6.16 22.75 5.99
C PRO A 26 -5.84 23.04 7.47
N GLU A 27 -6.70 22.56 8.38
CA GLU A 27 -6.48 22.69 9.82
C GLU A 27 -5.25 21.92 10.34
N TRP A 28 -4.91 20.80 9.66
CA TRP A 28 -3.72 20.02 9.97
C TRP A 28 -2.42 20.73 9.60
N VAL A 29 -2.45 21.55 8.55
CA VAL A 29 -1.32 22.41 8.18
C VAL A 29 -0.95 23.31 9.36
N ASN A 30 -1.91 23.94 10.01
CA ASN A 30 -1.68 24.78 11.17
C ASN A 30 -1.06 24.01 12.35
N VAL A 31 -1.49 22.78 12.61
CA VAL A 31 -0.93 21.93 13.67
C VAL A 31 0.52 21.57 13.33
N LYS A 32 0.77 21.19 12.08
CA LYS A 32 2.07 20.84 11.55
C LYS A 32 3.05 22.02 11.61
N ASP A 33 2.61 23.21 11.20
CA ASP A 33 3.42 24.43 11.25
C ASP A 33 3.75 24.84 12.68
N LYS A 34 2.80 24.76 13.61
CA LYS A 34 3.05 24.98 15.04
C LYS A 34 4.06 24.00 15.61
N ALA A 35 3.99 22.74 15.24
CA ALA A 35 4.94 21.72 15.65
C ALA A 35 6.35 22.02 15.11
N TRP A 36 6.47 22.38 13.86
CA TRP A 36 7.77 22.67 13.22
C TRP A 36 8.37 23.99 13.70
N LYS A 37 7.56 25.02 13.94
CA LYS A 37 8.03 26.28 14.53
C LYS A 37 8.56 26.10 15.95
N LYS A 38 8.03 25.15 16.72
CA LYS A 38 8.53 24.86 18.09
C LYS A 38 9.89 24.16 18.09
N SER A 39 10.22 23.40 17.06
CA SER A 39 11.51 22.72 17.00
C SER A 39 11.87 22.30 15.58
N SER A 40 12.96 22.85 15.05
CA SER A 40 13.58 22.35 13.80
C SER A 40 14.00 20.87 13.91
N LEU A 41 14.22 20.38 15.13
CA LEU A 41 14.52 18.98 15.41
C LEU A 41 13.36 18.05 15.03
N VAL A 42 12.09 18.50 15.14
CA VAL A 42 10.93 17.70 14.70
C VAL A 42 11.02 17.45 13.20
N TYR A 43 11.30 18.49 12.43
CA TYR A 43 11.48 18.36 10.98
C TYR A 43 12.64 17.40 10.65
N SER A 44 13.79 17.57 11.27
CA SER A 44 14.96 16.70 11.07
C SER A 44 14.66 15.24 11.45
N PHE A 45 13.90 15.01 12.53
CA PHE A 45 13.49 13.69 12.94
C PHE A 45 12.62 13.00 11.87
N PHE A 46 11.60 13.70 11.34
CA PHE A 46 10.73 13.15 10.28
C PHE A 46 11.48 12.94 8.97
N MET A 47 12.42 13.79 8.63
CA MET A 47 13.21 13.66 7.40
C MET A 47 14.30 12.59 7.51
N GLY A 48 14.84 12.36 8.69
CA GLY A 48 15.95 11.43 8.92
C GLY A 48 15.52 10.01 9.34
N ARG A 49 14.24 9.80 9.72
CA ARG A 49 13.76 8.49 10.14
C ARG A 49 12.85 7.89 9.10
N PRO A 50 13.13 6.67 8.63
CA PRO A 50 12.24 5.99 7.71
C PRO A 50 10.90 5.66 8.38
N GLU A 51 9.83 5.77 7.63
CA GLU A 51 8.46 5.49 8.08
C GLU A 51 8.33 4.11 8.75
N SER A 52 9.12 3.13 8.30
CA SER A 52 9.19 1.79 8.88
C SER A 52 9.57 1.75 10.38
N ALA A 53 10.21 2.79 10.91
CA ALA A 53 10.51 2.87 12.35
C ALA A 53 9.24 3.03 13.21
N PHE A 54 8.13 3.50 12.62
CA PHE A 54 6.86 3.72 13.30
C PHE A 54 5.83 2.61 13.10
N LEU A 55 6.23 1.50 12.48
CA LEU A 55 5.40 0.29 12.38
C LEU A 55 5.21 -0.41 13.72
N GLU A 56 6.06 -0.07 14.70
CA GLU A 56 5.95 -0.59 16.05
C GLU A 56 4.70 -0.05 16.75
N THR A 57 3.95 -0.95 17.38
CA THR A 57 2.70 -0.62 18.07
C THR A 57 2.87 -0.34 19.56
N ASP A 58 4.03 -0.67 20.11
CA ASP A 58 4.38 -0.42 21.51
C ASP A 58 4.77 1.04 21.71
N GLU A 59 3.96 1.78 22.48
CA GLU A 59 4.19 3.21 22.75
C GLU A 59 5.52 3.47 23.46
N ASN A 60 6.01 2.54 24.29
CA ASN A 60 7.28 2.71 24.97
C ASN A 60 8.46 2.57 24.02
N LYS A 61 8.38 1.61 23.07
CA LYS A 61 9.40 1.48 22.03
C LYS A 61 9.44 2.70 21.12
N VAL A 62 8.27 3.25 20.75
CA VAL A 62 8.20 4.50 19.98
C VAL A 62 8.81 5.66 20.75
N LYS A 63 8.51 5.80 22.05
CA LYS A 63 9.15 6.81 22.91
C LYS A 63 10.66 6.64 22.97
N ASN A 64 11.17 5.42 23.04
CA ASN A 64 12.61 5.15 23.02
C ASN A 64 13.25 5.59 21.69
N ILE A 65 12.62 5.25 20.55
CA ILE A 65 13.08 5.71 19.23
C ILE A 65 13.16 7.25 19.17
N ILE A 66 12.15 7.93 19.73
CA ILE A 66 12.12 9.40 19.79
C ILE A 66 13.19 9.92 20.76
N ASN A 67 13.37 9.29 21.91
CA ASN A 67 14.36 9.69 22.92
C ASN A 67 15.79 9.54 22.42
N GLU A 68 16.10 8.49 21.66
CA GLU A 68 17.40 8.29 21.01
C GLU A 68 17.76 9.44 20.07
N PHE A 69 16.75 10.07 19.48
CA PHE A 69 16.97 11.22 18.61
C PHE A 69 17.05 12.53 19.42
N SER A 70 16.02 12.86 20.21
CA SER A 70 16.00 14.00 21.12
C SER A 70 14.79 13.99 22.05
N LYS A 71 15.02 14.09 23.35
CA LYS A 71 13.94 14.28 24.36
C LYS A 71 13.06 15.52 24.10
N LYS A 72 13.59 16.53 23.39
CA LYS A 72 12.85 17.76 23.04
C LYS A 72 11.72 17.52 22.02
N VAL A 73 11.75 16.40 21.27
CA VAL A 73 10.74 16.06 20.27
C VAL A 73 9.47 15.48 20.93
N ILE A 74 9.59 14.81 22.08
CA ILE A 74 8.48 14.15 22.76
C ILE A 74 7.30 15.10 23.06
N PRO A 75 7.51 16.29 23.69
CA PRO A 75 6.39 17.19 23.98
C PRO A 75 5.65 17.67 22.73
N VAL A 76 6.34 17.75 21.58
CA VAL A 76 5.73 18.12 20.31
C VAL A 76 4.86 17.00 19.79
N PHE A 77 5.31 15.74 19.89
CA PHE A 77 4.54 14.56 19.54
C PHE A 77 3.27 14.45 20.39
N ASP A 78 3.39 14.64 21.71
CA ASP A 78 2.24 14.60 22.63
C ASP A 78 1.25 15.71 22.34
N LEU A 79 1.72 16.91 22.03
CA LEU A 79 0.86 18.04 21.64
C LEU A 79 0.02 17.68 20.40
N ILE A 80 0.66 17.13 19.36
CA ILE A 80 0.01 16.78 18.10
C ILE A 80 -0.96 15.61 18.32
N LYS A 81 -0.52 14.56 19.02
CA LYS A 81 -1.32 13.36 19.33
C LYS A 81 -2.61 13.70 20.08
N ASN A 82 -2.58 14.75 20.92
CA ASN A 82 -3.72 15.18 21.73
C ASN A 82 -4.58 16.27 21.06
N SER A 83 -4.18 16.77 19.89
CA SER A 83 -4.94 17.79 19.15
C SER A 83 -6.31 17.28 18.71
N LYS A 84 -7.28 18.20 18.56
CA LYS A 84 -8.62 17.89 18.05
C LYS A 84 -8.54 17.36 16.61
N GLU A 85 -7.67 17.93 15.82
CA GLU A 85 -7.43 17.59 14.42
C GLU A 85 -6.95 16.15 14.28
N PHE A 86 -5.95 15.74 15.06
CA PHE A 86 -5.48 14.35 15.00
C PHE A 86 -6.53 13.36 15.52
N LYS A 87 -7.26 13.70 16.57
CA LYS A 87 -8.38 12.86 17.06
C LYS A 87 -9.44 12.64 15.98
N ARG A 88 -9.76 13.69 15.18
CA ARG A 88 -10.67 13.58 14.04
C ARG A 88 -10.10 12.66 12.97
N ILE A 89 -8.85 12.87 12.55
CA ILE A 89 -8.17 11.99 11.57
C ILE A 89 -8.21 10.52 12.01
N VAL A 90 -7.97 10.25 13.31
CA VAL A 90 -8.06 8.89 13.87
C VAL A 90 -9.49 8.33 13.78
N SER A 91 -10.52 9.14 14.06
CA SER A 91 -11.92 8.70 13.97
C SER A 91 -12.29 8.34 12.53
N GLU A 92 -12.05 9.24 11.59
CA GLU A 92 -12.32 9.04 10.16
C GLU A 92 -11.53 7.84 9.61
N THR A 93 -10.29 7.64 10.06
CA THR A 93 -9.48 6.46 9.68
C THR A 93 -10.09 5.15 10.21
N LYS A 94 -10.71 5.15 11.38
CA LYS A 94 -11.39 3.94 11.91
C LYS A 94 -12.64 3.60 11.10
N GLU A 95 -13.39 4.58 10.66
CA GLU A 95 -14.55 4.39 9.78
C GLU A 95 -14.10 3.84 8.42
N TYR A 96 -13.06 4.44 7.85
CA TYR A 96 -12.45 3.95 6.61
C TYR A 96 -11.89 2.53 6.76
N LYS A 97 -11.26 2.20 7.89
CA LYS A 97 -10.82 0.82 8.18
C LYS A 97 -11.98 -0.16 8.07
N GLN A 98 -13.15 0.17 8.63
CA GLN A 98 -14.32 -0.70 8.57
C GLN A 98 -14.78 -0.91 7.12
N PHE A 99 -14.81 0.16 6.34
CA PHE A 99 -15.14 0.10 4.92
C PHE A 99 -14.18 -0.83 4.15
N VAL A 100 -12.87 -0.63 4.26
CA VAL A 100 -11.86 -1.47 3.57
C VAL A 100 -11.94 -2.93 4.03
N THR A 101 -12.15 -3.16 5.34
CA THR A 101 -12.30 -4.52 5.89
C THR A 101 -13.51 -5.23 5.29
N ASN A 102 -14.65 -4.55 5.19
CA ASN A 102 -15.87 -5.11 4.61
C ASN A 102 -15.67 -5.40 3.12
N GLN A 103 -15.10 -4.45 2.37
CA GLN A 103 -14.83 -4.64 0.94
C GLN A 103 -13.89 -5.84 0.69
N TRP A 104 -12.81 -5.96 1.46
CA TRP A 104 -11.93 -7.12 1.38
C TRP A 104 -12.65 -8.42 1.71
N ASN A 105 -13.39 -8.48 2.81
CA ASN A 105 -14.10 -9.69 3.22
C ASN A 105 -15.12 -10.16 2.21
N THR A 106 -15.79 -9.25 1.50
CA THR A 106 -16.72 -9.56 0.42
C THR A 106 -15.99 -10.16 -0.79
N ASN A 107 -14.81 -9.65 -1.10
CA ASN A 107 -14.14 -9.93 -2.38
C ASN A 107 -12.95 -10.90 -2.28
N LYS A 108 -12.48 -11.21 -1.07
CA LYS A 108 -11.21 -11.95 -0.83
C LYS A 108 -11.13 -13.31 -1.53
N ASN A 109 -12.23 -14.06 -1.61
CA ASN A 109 -12.20 -15.38 -2.23
C ASN A 109 -11.91 -15.24 -3.72
N ILE A 110 -12.67 -14.40 -4.43
CA ILE A 110 -12.45 -14.13 -5.86
C ILE A 110 -11.05 -13.57 -6.09
N ALA A 111 -10.59 -12.65 -5.24
CA ALA A 111 -9.26 -12.06 -5.37
C ALA A 111 -8.16 -13.11 -5.21
N LEU A 112 -8.19 -13.91 -4.15
CA LEU A 112 -7.15 -14.91 -3.88
C LEU A 112 -7.17 -16.04 -4.91
N GLU A 113 -8.34 -16.57 -5.28
CA GLU A 113 -8.48 -17.58 -6.32
C GLU A 113 -7.96 -17.10 -7.69
N THR A 114 -8.30 -15.86 -8.05
CA THR A 114 -7.76 -15.24 -9.28
C THR A 114 -6.24 -15.15 -9.23
N LEU A 115 -5.65 -14.70 -8.12
CA LEU A 115 -4.21 -14.61 -7.98
C LEU A 115 -3.55 -16.00 -8.04
N GLU A 116 -4.12 -17.02 -7.38
CA GLU A 116 -3.62 -18.40 -7.44
C GLU A 116 -3.64 -18.95 -8.87
N GLU A 117 -4.73 -18.74 -9.59
CA GLU A 117 -4.83 -19.09 -11.00
C GLU A 117 -3.74 -18.40 -11.84
N LEU A 118 -3.59 -17.07 -11.68
CA LEU A 118 -2.65 -16.29 -12.48
C LEU A 118 -1.18 -16.58 -12.14
N VAL A 119 -0.89 -16.89 -10.88
CA VAL A 119 0.45 -17.34 -10.46
C VAL A 119 0.74 -18.77 -10.90
N GLY A 120 -0.30 -19.60 -10.98
CA GLY A 120 -0.20 -21.02 -11.30
C GLY A 120 0.23 -21.88 -10.11
N SER A 121 -0.06 -21.43 -8.89
CA SER A 121 0.16 -22.19 -7.65
C SER A 121 -0.60 -21.56 -6.48
N THR A 122 -0.82 -22.32 -5.41
CA THR A 122 -1.42 -21.82 -4.18
C THR A 122 -0.57 -20.70 -3.56
N LEU A 123 -1.24 -19.71 -3.02
CA LEU A 123 -0.59 -18.61 -2.30
C LEU A 123 -0.12 -19.06 -0.90
N PRO A 124 0.98 -18.50 -0.38
CA PRO A 124 1.50 -18.88 0.93
C PRO A 124 0.47 -18.61 2.05
N LYS A 125 0.38 -19.52 3.02
CA LYS A 125 -0.46 -19.36 4.22
C LYS A 125 0.19 -18.38 5.19
N LYS A 126 0.18 -17.10 4.87
CA LYS A 126 0.75 -16.01 5.68
C LYS A 126 -0.35 -15.12 6.25
N THR A 127 -0.05 -14.49 7.39
CA THR A 127 -0.85 -13.39 7.94
C THR A 127 -0.14 -12.08 7.62
N VAL A 128 -0.84 -11.16 6.97
CA VAL A 128 -0.35 -9.82 6.64
C VAL A 128 -1.14 -8.80 7.44
N THR A 129 -0.45 -7.91 8.13
CA THR A 129 -1.09 -6.78 8.83
C THR A 129 -1.23 -5.61 7.88
N VAL A 130 -2.45 -5.11 7.73
CA VAL A 130 -2.75 -3.89 6.96
C VAL A 130 -2.92 -2.74 7.94
N LEU A 131 -1.96 -1.82 7.93
CA LEU A 131 -2.00 -0.59 8.72
C LEU A 131 -2.77 0.47 7.92
N ILE A 132 -3.99 0.73 8.37
CA ILE A 132 -4.86 1.70 7.71
C ILE A 132 -4.48 3.12 8.12
N THR A 133 -4.26 3.97 7.11
CA THR A 133 -4.14 5.42 7.23
C THR A 133 -5.38 6.11 6.66
N HIS A 134 -5.46 7.43 6.83
CA HIS A 134 -6.58 8.18 6.29
C HIS A 134 -6.55 8.18 4.75
N PRO A 135 -7.70 7.95 4.06
CA PRO A 135 -7.71 7.78 2.59
C PRO A 135 -7.14 8.99 1.84
N LYS A 136 -7.38 10.20 2.31
CA LYS A 136 -6.83 11.43 1.71
C LYS A 136 -5.31 11.58 1.82
N LEU A 137 -4.63 10.70 2.56
CA LEU A 137 -3.18 10.71 2.68
C LEU A 137 -2.48 9.83 1.62
N HIS A 138 -3.22 9.20 0.74
CA HIS A 138 -2.72 8.44 -0.41
C HIS A 138 -1.53 7.51 -0.07
N ASN A 139 -1.79 6.57 0.83
CA ASN A 139 -0.79 5.60 1.27
C ASN A 139 -1.02 4.24 0.61
N GLY A 140 -0.02 3.77 -0.13
CA GLY A 140 0.03 2.42 -0.69
C GLY A 140 1.47 1.93 -0.64
N VAL A 141 1.81 1.09 0.34
CA VAL A 141 3.17 0.58 0.50
C VAL A 141 3.20 -0.80 1.13
N HIS A 142 3.96 -1.70 0.55
CA HIS A 142 4.32 -2.97 1.18
C HIS A 142 5.69 -2.87 1.85
N PHE A 143 5.75 -3.12 3.16
CA PHE A 143 7.00 -3.15 3.91
C PHE A 143 7.64 -4.53 3.76
N LEU A 144 8.56 -4.65 2.80
CA LEU A 144 9.24 -5.88 2.46
C LEU A 144 9.90 -6.53 3.70
N GLY A 145 9.76 -7.84 3.83
CA GLY A 145 10.30 -8.60 4.97
C GLY A 145 9.50 -8.50 6.28
N LYS A 146 8.46 -7.65 6.36
CA LYS A 146 7.68 -7.45 7.60
C LYS A 146 6.25 -8.00 7.56
N ASN A 147 5.77 -8.49 6.44
CA ASN A 147 4.35 -8.85 6.22
C ASN A 147 3.39 -7.73 6.67
N ILE A 148 3.73 -6.49 6.35
CA ILE A 148 2.95 -5.30 6.67
C ILE A 148 2.69 -4.51 5.40
N ILE A 149 1.45 -4.07 5.22
CA ILE A 149 1.02 -3.14 4.18
C ILE A 149 0.52 -1.87 4.86
N GLY A 150 0.99 -0.70 4.42
CA GLY A 150 0.37 0.58 4.72
C GLY A 150 -0.67 0.89 3.64
N TRP A 151 -1.91 1.19 4.04
CA TRP A 151 -2.98 1.46 3.10
C TRP A 151 -3.87 2.63 3.53
N GLY A 152 -4.14 3.54 2.60
CA GLY A 152 -5.09 4.65 2.78
C GLY A 152 -5.22 5.43 1.48
N HIS A 153 -6.29 5.15 0.73
CA HIS A 153 -6.56 5.80 -0.55
C HIS A 153 -8.07 5.96 -0.75
N GLU A 154 -8.50 7.06 -1.37
CA GLU A 154 -9.89 7.22 -1.77
C GLU A 154 -10.24 6.22 -2.88
N GLU A 155 -11.49 5.76 -2.92
CA GLU A 155 -11.95 4.80 -3.93
C GLU A 155 -12.16 5.51 -5.27
N ASP A 156 -11.25 5.36 -6.20
CA ASP A 156 -11.37 5.93 -7.54
C ASP A 156 -12.36 5.18 -8.44
N TRP A 157 -12.58 3.89 -8.12
CA TRP A 157 -13.52 3.01 -8.81
C TRP A 157 -13.92 1.84 -7.91
N LYS A 158 -14.90 1.04 -8.35
CA LYS A 158 -15.48 -0.08 -7.59
C LYS A 158 -14.39 -1.10 -7.21
N ASN A 159 -14.34 -1.48 -5.91
CA ASN A 159 -13.40 -2.44 -5.34
C ASN A 159 -11.91 -2.03 -5.42
N TYR A 160 -11.63 -0.73 -5.50
CA TYR A 160 -10.30 -0.16 -5.61
C TYR A 160 -9.36 -0.69 -4.50
N SER A 161 -9.73 -0.55 -3.24
CA SER A 161 -8.91 -1.03 -2.12
C SER A 161 -8.65 -2.54 -2.19
N THR A 162 -9.60 -3.35 -2.62
CA THR A 162 -9.39 -4.80 -2.78
C THR A 162 -8.31 -5.10 -3.82
N VAL A 163 -8.36 -4.44 -4.97
CA VAL A 163 -7.41 -4.65 -6.07
C VAL A 163 -6.00 -4.23 -5.67
N TYR A 164 -5.87 -3.05 -5.06
CA TYR A 164 -4.54 -2.57 -4.65
C TYR A 164 -3.97 -3.30 -3.44
N LEU A 165 -4.78 -3.78 -2.50
CA LEU A 165 -4.31 -4.71 -1.47
C LEU A 165 -3.78 -6.01 -2.09
N ALA A 166 -4.44 -6.52 -3.12
CA ALA A 166 -3.95 -7.66 -3.89
C ALA A 166 -2.63 -7.33 -4.62
N HIS A 167 -2.50 -6.10 -5.16
CA HIS A 167 -1.27 -5.60 -5.78
C HIS A 167 -0.10 -5.59 -4.77
N GLU A 168 -0.31 -5.03 -3.59
CA GLU A 168 0.71 -4.99 -2.53
C GLU A 168 1.11 -6.40 -2.05
N ILE A 169 0.15 -7.32 -1.95
CA ILE A 169 0.41 -8.73 -1.65
C ILE A 169 1.31 -9.35 -2.73
N MET A 170 1.05 -9.05 -3.99
CA MET A 170 1.79 -9.63 -5.10
C MET A 170 3.26 -9.20 -5.14
N HIS A 171 3.62 -8.04 -4.61
CA HIS A 171 5.02 -7.67 -4.44
C HIS A 171 5.81 -8.71 -3.63
N SER A 172 5.31 -9.13 -2.47
CA SER A 172 5.94 -10.19 -1.67
C SER A 172 6.03 -11.52 -2.40
N ILE A 173 4.93 -11.91 -3.04
CA ILE A 173 4.83 -13.19 -3.72
C ILE A 173 5.80 -13.26 -4.91
N MET A 174 5.89 -12.20 -5.70
CA MET A 174 6.78 -12.14 -6.85
C MET A 174 8.25 -12.14 -6.42
N ILE A 175 8.61 -11.43 -5.35
CA ILE A 175 9.96 -11.48 -4.79
C ILE A 175 10.32 -12.91 -4.39
N GLU A 176 9.45 -13.58 -3.63
CA GLU A 176 9.69 -14.95 -3.16
C GLU A 176 9.79 -15.95 -4.31
N LYS A 177 8.89 -15.86 -5.29
CA LYS A 177 8.85 -16.79 -6.44
C LYS A 177 9.93 -16.57 -7.47
N LEU A 178 10.34 -15.33 -7.68
CA LEU A 178 11.32 -14.98 -8.71
C LEU A 178 12.74 -14.86 -8.15
N GLY A 179 12.91 -14.94 -6.83
CA GLY A 179 14.21 -14.76 -6.18
C GLY A 179 14.78 -13.35 -6.37
N LEU A 180 13.93 -12.33 -6.47
CA LEU A 180 14.34 -10.95 -6.67
C LEU A 180 14.78 -10.33 -5.36
N SER A 181 15.85 -9.53 -5.39
CA SER A 181 16.33 -8.80 -4.20
C SER A 181 15.43 -7.62 -3.81
N THR A 182 14.72 -7.05 -4.78
CA THR A 182 13.75 -5.96 -4.57
C THR A 182 12.57 -6.13 -5.53
N GLY A 183 11.36 -5.75 -5.07
CA GLY A 183 10.16 -5.79 -5.92
C GLY A 183 10.07 -4.68 -6.99
N ARG A 184 11.14 -3.91 -7.21
CA ARG A 184 11.13 -2.75 -8.10
C ARG A 184 11.77 -3.00 -9.47
N ASN A 185 11.85 -4.22 -9.92
CA ASN A 185 12.16 -4.50 -11.32
C ASN A 185 10.95 -4.10 -12.18
N GLY A 186 11.11 -3.21 -13.14
CA GLY A 186 10.02 -2.69 -13.98
C GLY A 186 9.19 -3.79 -14.64
N ILE A 187 9.81 -4.89 -15.07
CA ILE A 187 9.11 -6.03 -15.66
C ILE A 187 8.27 -6.78 -14.63
N SER A 188 8.83 -7.10 -13.45
CA SER A 188 8.05 -7.78 -12.39
C SER A 188 6.88 -6.94 -11.91
N HIS A 189 7.07 -5.63 -11.76
CA HIS A 189 6.01 -4.71 -11.37
C HIS A 189 4.94 -4.59 -12.47
N SER A 190 5.35 -4.48 -13.75
CA SER A 190 4.40 -4.51 -14.89
C SER A 190 3.58 -5.80 -14.93
N ILE A 191 4.16 -6.95 -14.57
CA ILE A 191 3.42 -8.20 -14.46
C ILE A 191 2.40 -8.12 -13.30
N ILE A 192 2.78 -7.57 -12.15
CA ILE A 192 1.86 -7.36 -11.02
C ILE A 192 0.67 -6.51 -11.47
N GLU A 193 0.90 -5.39 -12.15
CA GLU A 193 -0.17 -4.52 -12.66
C GLU A 193 -1.07 -5.23 -13.69
N LEU A 194 -0.50 -6.05 -14.58
CA LEU A 194 -1.31 -6.84 -15.50
C LEU A 194 -2.16 -7.88 -14.78
N MET A 195 -1.66 -8.46 -13.67
CA MET A 195 -2.39 -9.43 -12.86
C MET A 195 -3.50 -8.78 -12.04
N THR A 196 -3.19 -7.68 -11.35
CA THR A 196 -4.06 -7.08 -10.33
C THR A 196 -4.88 -5.93 -10.91
N ASP A 197 -4.22 -4.86 -11.35
CA ASP A 197 -4.85 -3.63 -11.78
C ASP A 197 -5.64 -3.80 -13.08
N ASN A 198 -5.27 -4.79 -13.86
CA ASN A 198 -5.98 -5.13 -15.10
C ASN A 198 -6.85 -6.38 -14.93
N GLU A 199 -6.27 -7.58 -14.82
CA GLU A 199 -7.03 -8.82 -14.91
C GLU A 199 -7.95 -9.04 -13.70
N LEU A 200 -7.43 -8.93 -12.48
CA LEU A 200 -8.23 -9.08 -11.26
C LEU A 200 -9.35 -8.03 -11.20
N ARG A 201 -9.03 -6.77 -11.47
CA ARG A 201 -10.02 -5.68 -11.47
C ARG A 201 -11.17 -5.97 -12.43
N ILE A 202 -10.86 -6.36 -13.67
CA ILE A 202 -11.86 -6.66 -14.69
C ILE A 202 -12.75 -7.83 -14.25
N ARG A 203 -12.16 -8.90 -13.71
CA ARG A 203 -12.90 -10.07 -13.24
C ARG A 203 -13.78 -9.73 -12.03
N LEU A 204 -13.23 -9.00 -11.07
CA LEU A 204 -13.93 -8.63 -9.84
C LEU A 204 -15.12 -7.70 -10.09
N ASN A 205 -14.97 -6.78 -11.06
CA ASN A 205 -16.00 -5.81 -11.40
C ASN A 205 -16.94 -6.28 -12.53
N ASN A 206 -16.65 -7.42 -13.18
CA ASN A 206 -17.34 -7.90 -14.40
C ASN A 206 -17.42 -6.85 -15.51
N SER A 207 -16.47 -5.90 -15.53
CA SER A 207 -16.44 -4.78 -16.47
C SER A 207 -15.04 -4.18 -16.52
N GLY A 208 -14.80 -3.31 -17.50
CA GLY A 208 -13.56 -2.56 -17.64
C GLY A 208 -12.70 -3.00 -18.82
N LYS A 209 -11.68 -2.21 -19.11
CA LYS A 209 -10.69 -2.47 -20.16
C LYS A 209 -9.30 -2.41 -19.56
N TYR A 210 -8.35 -3.09 -20.18
CA TYR A 210 -6.95 -2.96 -19.81
C TYR A 210 -6.53 -1.50 -19.83
N PHE A 211 -5.80 -1.10 -18.79
CA PHE A 211 -5.21 0.23 -18.61
C PHE A 211 -6.20 1.38 -18.35
N LYS A 212 -7.50 1.13 -18.33
CA LYS A 212 -8.51 2.18 -18.14
C LYS A 212 -9.72 1.71 -17.34
N GLU A 213 -10.21 2.60 -16.49
CA GLU A 213 -11.52 2.50 -15.85
C GLU A 213 -12.21 3.86 -15.92
N ASN A 214 -13.46 3.90 -16.42
CA ASN A 214 -14.23 5.15 -16.54
C ASN A 214 -13.44 6.33 -17.15
N ASN A 215 -12.66 6.09 -18.21
CA ASN A 215 -11.76 7.03 -18.87
C ASN A 215 -10.53 7.49 -18.06
N LYS A 216 -10.33 7.02 -16.82
CA LYS A 216 -9.11 7.23 -16.06
C LYS A 216 -8.06 6.17 -16.41
N GLU A 217 -6.79 6.55 -16.47
CA GLU A 217 -5.69 5.60 -16.56
C GLU A 217 -5.52 4.88 -15.23
N ILE A 218 -5.14 3.59 -15.28
CA ILE A 218 -4.93 2.72 -14.12
C ILE A 218 -3.50 2.24 -14.10
N GLY A 219 -2.96 2.06 -12.89
CA GLY A 219 -1.58 1.61 -12.68
C GLY A 219 -0.57 2.76 -12.84
N HIS A 220 0.71 2.42 -12.89
CA HIS A 220 1.79 3.38 -12.95
C HIS A 220 2.08 3.81 -14.39
N PRO A 221 1.95 5.10 -14.74
CA PRO A 221 2.17 5.56 -16.13
C PRO A 221 3.56 5.25 -16.68
N ASP A 222 4.59 5.26 -15.83
CA ASP A 222 5.98 4.94 -16.18
C ASP A 222 6.20 3.47 -16.58
N LEU A 223 5.34 2.56 -16.15
CA LEU A 223 5.38 1.14 -16.53
C LEU A 223 4.62 0.85 -17.83
N ARG A 224 3.80 1.77 -18.31
CA ARG A 224 2.89 1.58 -19.45
C ARG A 224 3.57 1.09 -20.71
N SER A 225 4.78 1.56 -20.99
CA SER A 225 5.56 1.14 -22.17
C SER A 225 5.93 -0.35 -22.08
N ILE A 226 6.35 -0.81 -20.90
CA ILE A 226 6.71 -2.21 -20.63
C ILE A 226 5.46 -3.09 -20.70
N GLU A 227 4.37 -2.69 -20.02
CA GLU A 227 3.12 -3.43 -20.04
C GLU A 227 2.59 -3.65 -21.46
N LYS A 228 2.58 -2.62 -22.30
CA LYS A 228 2.15 -2.73 -23.70
C LYS A 228 3.02 -3.69 -24.50
N LYS A 229 4.35 -3.73 -24.27
CA LYS A 229 5.26 -4.66 -24.93
C LYS A 229 4.98 -6.11 -24.51
N ILE A 230 4.75 -6.38 -23.23
CA ILE A 230 4.53 -7.75 -22.75
C ILE A 230 3.07 -8.21 -22.88
N LEU A 231 2.11 -7.32 -23.12
CA LEU A 231 0.68 -7.63 -23.19
C LEU A 231 0.32 -8.74 -24.19
N PRO A 232 0.88 -8.81 -25.41
CA PRO A 232 0.57 -9.92 -26.33
C PRO A 232 1.00 -11.30 -25.76
N ALA A 233 2.15 -11.34 -25.09
CA ALA A 233 2.61 -12.55 -24.40
C ALA A 233 1.73 -12.88 -23.18
N TRP A 234 1.31 -11.87 -22.43
CA TRP A 234 0.37 -12.00 -21.32
C TRP A 234 -0.97 -12.58 -21.76
N LYS A 235 -1.56 -12.08 -22.83
CA LYS A 235 -2.80 -12.60 -23.40
C LYS A 235 -2.69 -14.08 -23.81
N LYS A 236 -1.53 -14.51 -24.32
CA LYS A 236 -1.22 -15.93 -24.60
C LYS A 236 -1.06 -16.74 -23.30
N TYR A 237 -0.45 -16.14 -22.27
CA TYR A 237 -0.29 -16.77 -20.96
C TYR A 237 -1.64 -17.06 -20.30
N LEU A 238 -2.58 -16.13 -20.35
CA LEU A 238 -3.93 -16.30 -19.77
C LEU A 238 -4.68 -17.51 -20.33
N LYS A 239 -4.45 -17.88 -21.58
CA LYS A 239 -5.10 -19.02 -22.26
C LYS A 239 -4.49 -20.38 -21.89
N LYS A 240 -3.36 -20.42 -21.16
CA LYS A 240 -2.74 -21.69 -20.78
C LYS A 240 -3.53 -22.35 -19.63
N LYS A 241 -3.67 -23.68 -19.70
CA LYS A 241 -4.22 -24.50 -18.61
C LYS A 241 -3.21 -24.59 -17.44
N ASP A 242 -1.95 -24.87 -17.73
CA ASP A 242 -0.85 -24.94 -16.77
C ASP A 242 -0.08 -23.61 -16.77
N LYS A 243 -0.48 -22.70 -15.88
CA LYS A 243 0.15 -21.42 -15.70
C LYS A 243 1.34 -21.55 -14.73
N LYS A 244 2.45 -20.89 -15.02
CA LYS A 244 3.63 -20.77 -14.15
C LYS A 244 4.21 -19.38 -14.36
N ILE A 245 4.02 -18.52 -13.36
CA ILE A 245 4.42 -17.10 -13.50
C ILE A 245 5.94 -16.94 -13.64
N GLU A 246 6.73 -17.84 -13.05
CA GLU A 246 8.18 -17.83 -13.16
C GLU A 246 8.65 -18.09 -14.61
N LYS A 247 7.97 -19.01 -15.31
CA LYS A 247 8.24 -19.28 -16.73
C LYS A 247 7.83 -18.10 -17.62
N PHE A 248 6.72 -17.46 -17.26
CA PHE A 248 6.27 -16.25 -17.97
C PHE A 248 7.28 -15.11 -17.78
N TYR A 249 7.68 -14.83 -16.53
CA TYR A 249 8.68 -13.81 -16.22
C TYR A 249 9.97 -14.04 -17.01
N LYS A 250 10.56 -15.24 -16.96
CA LYS A 250 11.79 -15.59 -17.72
C LYS A 250 11.64 -15.33 -19.22
N LYS A 251 10.45 -15.59 -19.77
CA LYS A 251 10.19 -15.35 -21.20
C LYS A 251 10.19 -13.87 -21.56
N VAL A 252 9.71 -12.99 -20.66
CA VAL A 252 9.54 -11.55 -20.95
C VAL A 252 10.64 -10.67 -20.35
N SER A 253 11.54 -11.24 -19.53
CA SER A 253 12.61 -10.50 -18.87
C SER A 253 13.67 -9.92 -19.83
N ASN A 254 13.69 -10.37 -21.08
CA ASN A 254 14.62 -9.90 -22.11
C ASN A 254 13.95 -8.97 -23.15
N ILE A 255 12.71 -8.53 -22.89
CA ILE A 255 11.96 -7.59 -23.72
C ILE A 255 12.26 -6.15 -23.29
#